data_9471b7d809d9902ae4176dd0ed24924a
#
_entry.id   9471b7d809d9902ae4176dd0ed24924a
#
_cell.length_a   1.000
_cell.length_b   1.000
_cell.length_c   1.000
_cell.angle_alpha   90.00
_cell.angle_beta   90.00
_cell.angle_gamma   90.00
#
_symmetry.space_group_name_H-M   'P 1'
#
loop_
_entity.id
_entity.type
_entity.pdbx_description
1 polymer ?
#
loop_
_entity_poly.entity_id
_entity_poly.type
_entity_poly.pdbx_seq_one_letter_code
_entity_poly.pdbx_strand_id
1 'polypeptide(L)'
;HGKLLRRLTEKYRGKYVLIDFWGMFCGPCRSGIERSKPMREALRNHPDVDFLFISTEGEGPEENYRKYVDEHLSGEDVVQVSRDDFNRLMELFNFLGIPHYETLDRMGNVVRSGLHYASEEQFRLHLEDLKRQLEP
;
A
#
# COMPACT_ATOMS: atom_id res chain seq x y z
N HIS A 1 -13.60 6.59 -11.00
CA HIS A 1 -12.38 6.63 -10.18
C HIS A 1 -12.64 6.01 -8.82
N GLY A 2 -13.69 6.46 -8.13
CA GLY A 2 -14.06 5.89 -6.85
C GLY A 2 -14.47 4.42 -6.94
N LYS A 3 -15.05 4.01 -8.07
CA LYS A 3 -15.40 2.59 -8.30
C LYS A 3 -14.18 1.70 -8.38
N LEU A 4 -13.11 2.15 -9.04
CA LEU A 4 -11.88 1.40 -9.17
C LEU A 4 -11.25 1.18 -7.77
N LEU A 5 -11.10 2.26 -7.01
CA LEU A 5 -10.55 2.17 -5.66
C LEU A 5 -11.39 1.25 -4.78
N ARG A 6 -12.70 1.38 -4.83
CA ARG A 6 -13.61 0.52 -4.06
C ARG A 6 -13.42 -0.94 -4.42
N ARG A 7 -13.38 -1.25 -5.72
CA ARG A 7 -13.19 -2.63 -6.18
C ARG A 7 -11.89 -3.23 -5.66
N LEU A 8 -10.81 -2.43 -5.62
CA LEU A 8 -9.51 -2.89 -5.16
C LEU A 8 -9.43 -3.02 -3.64
N THR A 9 -10.27 -2.30 -2.88
CA THR A 9 -10.08 -2.17 -1.44
C THR A 9 -11.27 -2.61 -0.57
N GLU A 10 -12.42 -2.94 -1.17
CA GLU A 10 -13.61 -3.25 -0.38
C GLU A 10 -13.45 -4.45 0.55
N LYS A 11 -12.60 -5.41 0.18
CA LYS A 11 -12.34 -6.58 1.02
C LYS A 11 -11.63 -6.25 2.33
N TYR A 12 -11.06 -5.05 2.43
CA TYR A 12 -10.34 -4.61 3.63
C TYR A 12 -11.21 -3.80 4.60
N ARG A 13 -12.50 -3.64 4.32
CA ARG A 13 -13.38 -2.89 5.22
C ARG A 13 -13.30 -3.47 6.63
N GLY A 14 -13.24 -2.58 7.62
CA GLY A 14 -13.03 -2.95 9.01
C GLY A 14 -11.59 -2.85 9.45
N LYS A 15 -10.66 -2.64 8.50
CA LYS A 15 -9.22 -2.46 8.81
C LYS A 15 -8.70 -1.18 8.16
N TYR A 16 -7.66 -0.63 8.76
CA TYR A 16 -6.88 0.41 8.10
C TYR A 16 -6.04 -0.25 7.01
N VAL A 17 -5.87 0.45 5.90
CA VAL A 17 -5.08 -0.06 4.77
C VAL A 17 -3.98 0.94 4.45
N LEU A 18 -2.74 0.48 4.42
CA LEU A 18 -1.64 1.27 3.87
C LEU A 18 -1.44 0.80 2.42
N ILE A 19 -1.69 1.71 1.48
CA ILE A 19 -1.49 1.45 0.05
C ILE A 19 -0.11 1.97 -0.34
N ASP A 20 0.70 1.07 -0.91
CA ASP A 20 2.03 1.38 -1.43
C ASP A 20 1.95 1.38 -2.96
N PHE A 21 2.07 2.57 -3.56
CA PHE A 21 2.14 2.73 -5.01
C PHE A 21 3.61 2.66 -5.41
N TRP A 22 3.97 1.66 -6.18
CA TRP A 22 5.37 1.35 -6.49
C TRP A 22 5.54 0.93 -7.94
N GLY A 23 6.79 0.73 -8.36
CA GLY A 23 7.08 0.28 -9.71
C GLY A 23 8.43 -0.41 -9.80
N MET A 24 8.57 -1.31 -10.77
CA MET A 24 9.80 -2.09 -10.98
C MET A 24 10.99 -1.22 -11.34
N PHE A 25 10.76 -0.10 -12.03
CA PHE A 25 11.82 0.82 -12.44
C PHE A 25 12.13 1.89 -11.39
N CYS A 26 11.50 1.81 -10.23
CA CYS A 26 11.62 2.80 -9.18
C CYS A 26 12.54 2.30 -8.06
N GLY A 27 13.78 2.76 -8.05
CA GLY A 27 14.77 2.38 -7.03
C GLY A 27 14.32 2.68 -5.61
N PRO A 28 13.89 3.92 -5.32
CA PRO A 28 13.38 4.24 -3.97
C PRO A 28 12.18 3.43 -3.54
N CYS A 29 11.30 3.06 -4.48
CA CYS A 29 10.16 2.18 -4.18
C CYS A 29 10.64 0.81 -3.69
N ARG A 30 11.55 0.21 -4.44
CA ARG A 30 12.09 -1.10 -4.11
C ARG A 30 12.87 -1.07 -2.79
N SER A 31 13.65 -0.02 -2.59
CA SER A 31 14.37 0.17 -1.33
C SER A 31 13.42 0.24 -0.13
N GLY A 32 12.31 0.98 -0.26
CA GLY A 32 11.30 1.07 0.80
C GLY A 32 10.64 -0.27 1.09
N ILE A 33 10.31 -1.04 0.05
CA ILE A 33 9.74 -2.37 0.17
C ILE A 33 10.70 -3.29 0.93
N GLU A 34 11.98 -3.28 0.54
CA GLU A 34 12.97 -4.18 1.13
C GLU A 34 13.24 -3.83 2.60
N ARG A 35 13.35 -2.54 2.92
CA ARG A 35 13.59 -2.10 4.30
C ARG A 35 12.39 -2.30 5.21
N SER A 36 11.18 -2.20 4.69
CA SER A 36 9.96 -2.36 5.50
C SER A 36 9.57 -3.81 5.73
N LYS A 37 10.25 -4.76 5.10
CA LYS A 37 9.87 -6.16 5.16
C LYS A 37 9.76 -6.71 6.60
N PRO A 38 10.73 -6.50 7.49
CA PRO A 38 10.61 -7.01 8.86
C PRO A 38 9.37 -6.47 9.58
N MET A 39 9.09 -5.18 9.44
CA MET A 39 7.92 -4.55 10.03
C MET A 39 6.62 -5.16 9.47
N ARG A 40 6.54 -5.30 8.16
CA ARG A 40 5.34 -5.85 7.52
C ARG A 40 5.10 -7.30 7.89
N GLU A 41 6.17 -8.10 7.97
CA GLU A 41 6.05 -9.49 8.40
C GLU A 41 5.55 -9.61 9.84
N ALA A 42 6.03 -8.76 10.72
CA ALA A 42 5.58 -8.72 12.11
C ALA A 42 4.10 -8.35 12.23
N LEU A 43 3.59 -7.55 11.29
CA LEU A 43 2.22 -7.04 11.33
C LEU A 43 1.27 -7.79 10.38
N ARG A 44 1.74 -8.86 9.74
CA ARG A 44 0.97 -9.57 8.70
C ARG A 44 -0.41 -10.01 9.16
N ASN A 45 -0.54 -10.46 10.40
CA ASN A 45 -1.80 -10.94 10.93
C ASN A 45 -2.42 -9.96 11.94
N HIS A 46 -2.01 -8.71 11.90
CA HIS A 46 -2.56 -7.70 12.79
C HIS A 46 -4.05 -7.51 12.48
N PRO A 47 -4.92 -7.48 13.51
CA PRO A 47 -6.37 -7.39 13.28
C PRO A 47 -6.83 -6.05 12.73
N ASP A 48 -6.01 -4.99 12.81
CA ASP A 48 -6.44 -3.63 12.49
C ASP A 48 -5.85 -3.04 11.23
N VAL A 49 -4.85 -3.69 10.60
CA VAL A 49 -4.18 -3.10 9.44
C VAL A 49 -3.84 -4.14 8.38
N ASP A 50 -3.97 -3.73 7.11
CA ASP A 50 -3.50 -4.48 5.95
C ASP A 50 -2.58 -3.59 5.10
N PHE A 51 -1.73 -4.25 4.31
CA PHE A 51 -0.87 -3.58 3.33
C PHE A 51 -1.31 -4.01 1.93
N LEU A 52 -1.44 -3.04 1.03
CA LEU A 52 -1.80 -3.31 -0.36
C LEU A 52 -0.78 -2.65 -1.28
N PHE A 53 -0.19 -3.43 -2.17
CA PHE A 53 0.84 -2.95 -3.10
C PHE A 53 0.25 -2.84 -4.49
N ILE A 54 0.28 -1.65 -5.07
CA ILE A 54 -0.28 -1.39 -6.40
C ILE A 54 0.80 -0.86 -7.33
N SER A 55 0.98 -1.53 -8.46
CA SER A 55 1.87 -1.10 -9.53
C SER A 55 1.16 -1.21 -10.86
N THR A 56 1.78 -0.67 -11.91
CA THR A 56 1.25 -0.76 -13.26
C THR A 56 1.98 -1.82 -14.07
N GLU A 57 1.28 -2.46 -14.97
CA GLU A 57 1.89 -3.33 -15.96
C GLU A 57 2.75 -2.54 -16.94
N GLY A 58 3.61 -3.22 -17.70
CA GLY A 58 4.42 -2.60 -18.73
C GLY A 58 5.78 -2.06 -18.27
N GLU A 59 6.19 -2.38 -17.06
CA GLU A 59 7.51 -1.99 -16.52
C GLU A 59 8.47 -3.17 -16.59
N GLY A 60 8.95 -3.46 -17.79
CA GLY A 60 9.87 -4.56 -18.03
C GLY A 60 9.17 -5.90 -18.23
N PRO A 61 9.95 -6.99 -18.38
CA PRO A 61 9.40 -8.33 -18.55
C PRO A 61 8.57 -8.76 -17.35
N GLU A 62 7.44 -9.40 -17.62
CA GLU A 62 6.54 -9.89 -16.57
C GLU A 62 7.23 -10.90 -15.64
N GLU A 63 8.14 -11.70 -16.16
CA GLU A 63 8.88 -12.65 -15.33
C GLU A 63 9.77 -11.96 -14.28
N ASN A 64 10.31 -10.78 -14.58
CA ASN A 64 11.09 -10.00 -13.63
C ASN A 64 10.21 -9.47 -12.51
N TYR A 65 9.02 -9.00 -12.85
CA TYR A 65 8.04 -8.55 -11.87
C TYR A 65 7.67 -9.69 -10.93
N ARG A 66 7.32 -10.87 -11.46
CA ARG A 66 6.95 -12.02 -10.65
C ARG A 66 8.09 -12.46 -9.74
N LYS A 67 9.31 -12.45 -10.26
CA LYS A 67 10.48 -12.84 -9.47
C LYS A 67 10.68 -11.86 -8.29
N TYR A 68 10.55 -10.57 -8.56
CA TYR A 68 10.68 -9.57 -7.51
C TYR A 68 9.61 -9.74 -6.43
N VAL A 69 8.36 -9.93 -6.85
CA VAL A 69 7.24 -10.14 -5.92
C VAL A 69 7.48 -11.40 -5.08
N ASP A 70 7.91 -12.49 -5.69
CA ASP A 70 8.18 -13.72 -4.96
C ASP A 70 9.31 -13.55 -3.93
N GLU A 71 10.33 -12.77 -4.26
CA GLU A 71 11.47 -12.56 -3.37
C GLU A 71 11.16 -11.58 -2.22
N HIS A 72 10.41 -10.51 -2.50
CA HIS A 72 10.30 -9.39 -1.57
C HIS A 72 8.89 -9.11 -1.06
N LEU A 73 7.87 -9.63 -1.72
CA LEU A 73 6.46 -9.38 -1.39
C LEU A 73 5.66 -10.66 -1.18
N SER A 74 6.34 -11.76 -0.90
CA SER A 74 5.69 -13.04 -0.63
C SER A 74 4.77 -12.92 0.58
N GLY A 75 3.53 -13.38 0.42
CA GLY A 75 2.53 -13.30 1.49
C GLY A 75 1.82 -11.95 1.59
N GLU A 76 2.18 -10.98 0.75
CA GLU A 76 1.52 -9.69 0.71
C GLU A 76 0.43 -9.64 -0.35
N ASP A 77 -0.46 -8.66 -0.23
CA ASP A 77 -1.49 -8.40 -1.23
C ASP A 77 -0.90 -7.48 -2.29
N VAL A 78 -0.72 -8.00 -3.49
CA VAL A 78 -0.06 -7.29 -4.58
C VAL A 78 -0.99 -7.28 -5.80
N VAL A 79 -1.21 -6.10 -6.36
CA VAL A 79 -2.07 -5.91 -7.53
C VAL A 79 -1.29 -5.15 -8.61
N GLN A 80 -1.33 -5.66 -9.82
CA GLN A 80 -0.80 -4.97 -10.99
C GLN A 80 -1.98 -4.53 -11.84
N VAL A 81 -2.10 -3.23 -12.07
CA VAL A 81 -3.21 -2.67 -12.84
C VAL A 81 -2.73 -2.17 -14.19
N SER A 82 -3.66 -1.90 -15.11
CA SER A 82 -3.33 -1.30 -16.39
C SER A 82 -2.76 0.12 -16.17
N ARG A 83 -2.02 0.62 -17.17
CA ARG A 83 -1.51 2.00 -17.13
C ARG A 83 -2.66 3.00 -16.96
N ASP A 84 -3.76 2.80 -17.68
CA ASP A 84 -4.92 3.69 -17.58
C ASP A 84 -5.50 3.68 -16.16
N ASP A 85 -5.64 2.53 -15.56
CA ASP A 85 -6.16 2.42 -14.19
C ASP A 85 -5.18 3.04 -13.19
N PHE A 86 -3.89 2.84 -13.37
CA PHE A 86 -2.90 3.47 -12.50
C PHE A 86 -2.98 5.00 -12.59
N ASN A 87 -3.12 5.53 -13.80
CA ASN A 87 -3.28 6.96 -14.01
C ASN A 87 -4.54 7.50 -13.34
N ARG A 88 -5.64 6.74 -13.34
CA ARG A 88 -6.86 7.12 -12.64
C ARG A 88 -6.66 7.19 -11.13
N LEU A 89 -5.88 6.26 -10.58
CA LEU A 89 -5.56 6.27 -9.15
C LEU A 89 -4.66 7.47 -8.80
N MET A 90 -3.68 7.77 -9.65
CA MET A 90 -2.84 8.95 -9.48
C MET A 90 -3.67 10.23 -9.45
N GLU A 91 -4.64 10.32 -10.35
CA GLU A 91 -5.55 11.45 -10.42
C GLU A 91 -6.45 11.54 -9.19
N LEU A 92 -7.01 10.40 -8.77
CA LEU A 92 -7.88 10.33 -7.60
C LEU A 92 -7.18 10.81 -6.33
N PHE A 93 -5.95 10.37 -6.11
CA PHE A 93 -5.17 10.73 -4.92
C PHE A 93 -4.31 11.97 -5.13
N ASN A 94 -4.33 12.54 -6.33
CA ASN A 94 -3.61 13.76 -6.68
C ASN A 94 -2.10 13.64 -6.45
N PHE A 95 -1.48 12.60 -6.99
CA PHE A 95 -0.02 12.47 -6.96
C PHE A 95 0.54 12.24 -8.37
N LEU A 96 1.81 12.58 -8.57
CA LEU A 96 2.46 12.53 -9.87
C LEU A 96 3.66 11.58 -9.94
N GLY A 97 4.14 11.12 -8.80
CA GLY A 97 5.34 10.29 -8.76
C GLY A 97 5.28 9.21 -7.70
N ILE A 98 6.16 8.24 -7.82
CA ILE A 98 6.31 7.13 -6.88
C ILE A 98 7.72 7.13 -6.30
N PRO A 99 7.94 6.61 -5.09
CA PRO A 99 6.94 5.95 -4.25
C PRO A 99 5.89 6.93 -3.72
N HIS A 100 4.68 6.45 -3.54
CA HIS A 100 3.60 7.23 -2.94
C HIS A 100 2.78 6.30 -2.03
N TYR A 101 2.35 6.83 -0.90
CA TYR A 101 1.62 6.04 0.10
C TYR A 101 0.31 6.74 0.44
N GLU A 102 -0.75 5.96 0.56
CA GLU A 102 -2.06 6.45 1.02
C GLU A 102 -2.58 5.54 2.10
N THR A 103 -3.37 6.09 3.01
CA THR A 103 -4.00 5.31 4.06
C THR A 103 -5.52 5.43 3.94
N LEU A 104 -6.20 4.29 4.05
CA LEU A 104 -7.66 4.28 4.14
C LEU A 104 -8.05 3.88 5.56
N ASP A 105 -9.13 4.46 6.06
CA ASP A 105 -9.69 4.07 7.36
C ASP A 105 -10.55 2.80 7.21
N ARG A 106 -11.19 2.37 8.30
CA ARG A 106 -11.99 1.14 8.32
C ARG A 106 -13.21 1.19 7.40
N MET A 107 -13.64 2.40 7.03
CA MET A 107 -14.77 2.62 6.13
C MET A 107 -14.33 2.78 4.67
N GLY A 108 -13.00 2.80 4.43
CA GLY A 108 -12.45 3.01 3.09
C GLY A 108 -12.26 4.47 2.70
N ASN A 109 -12.34 5.38 3.66
CA ASN A 109 -12.11 6.80 3.41
C ASN A 109 -10.63 7.13 3.51
N VAL A 110 -10.17 8.08 2.70
CA VAL A 110 -8.78 8.52 2.68
C VAL A 110 -8.45 9.28 3.96
N VAL A 111 -7.33 8.91 4.58
CA VAL A 111 -6.81 9.58 5.79
C VAL A 111 -5.62 10.43 5.39
N ARG A 112 -5.67 11.73 5.69
CA ARG A 112 -4.63 12.66 5.26
C ARG A 112 -3.27 12.43 5.91
N SER A 113 -3.21 12.39 7.22
CA SER A 113 -1.97 12.12 7.95
C SER A 113 -1.92 10.64 8.27
N GLY A 114 -1.66 9.85 7.23
CA GLY A 114 -1.77 8.41 7.32
C GLY A 114 -0.52 7.72 7.84
N LEU A 115 -0.55 6.41 7.68
CA LEU A 115 0.54 5.54 8.10
C LEU A 115 1.70 5.62 7.09
N HIS A 116 2.90 5.36 7.57
CA HIS A 116 4.08 5.21 6.70
C HIS A 116 4.99 4.15 7.27
N TYR A 117 5.94 3.70 6.44
CA TYR A 117 6.93 2.74 6.88
C TYR A 117 7.80 3.33 7.97
N ALA A 118 8.04 2.53 8.99
CA ALA A 118 8.81 2.89 10.18
C ALA A 118 9.31 1.60 10.83
N SER A 119 9.89 1.68 12.01
CA SER A 119 10.13 0.47 12.81
C SER A 119 8.77 -0.13 13.22
N GLU A 120 8.77 -1.40 13.57
CA GLU A 120 7.53 -2.05 14.03
C GLU A 120 6.93 -1.28 15.21
N GLU A 121 7.74 -0.89 16.17
CA GLU A 121 7.29 -0.17 17.36
C GLU A 121 6.64 1.17 16.99
N GLN A 122 7.31 1.95 16.14
CA GLN A 122 6.79 3.25 15.72
C GLN A 122 5.52 3.12 14.90
N PHE A 123 5.47 2.11 14.04
CA PHE A 123 4.27 1.87 13.23
C PHE A 123 3.09 1.54 14.14
N ARG A 124 3.29 0.67 15.14
CA ARG A 124 2.22 0.32 16.08
C ARG A 124 1.73 1.54 16.86
N LEU A 125 2.64 2.42 17.28
CA LEU A 125 2.28 3.65 17.98
C LEU A 125 1.47 4.59 17.06
N HIS A 126 1.88 4.75 15.82
CA HIS A 126 1.16 5.59 14.85
C HIS A 126 -0.24 5.03 14.58
N LEU A 127 -0.36 3.72 14.46
CA LEU A 127 -1.65 3.08 14.27
C LEU A 127 -2.58 3.33 15.45
N GLU A 128 -2.09 3.21 16.67
CA GLU A 128 -2.88 3.47 17.87
C GLU A 128 -3.26 4.95 17.99
N ASP A 129 -2.37 5.87 17.62
CA ASP A 129 -2.69 7.29 17.56
C ASP A 129 -3.81 7.56 16.55
N LEU A 130 -3.71 6.96 15.38
CA LEU A 130 -4.71 7.11 14.33
C LEU A 130 -6.07 6.61 14.79
N LYS A 131 -6.10 5.47 15.45
CA LYS A 131 -7.33 4.91 16.02
C LYS A 131 -7.95 5.86 17.05
N ARG A 132 -7.14 6.44 17.92
CA ARG A 132 -7.64 7.40 18.91
C ARG A 132 -8.24 8.65 18.25
N GLN A 133 -7.64 9.13 17.17
CA GLN A 133 -8.14 10.30 16.46
C GLN A 133 -9.44 10.02 15.74
N LEU A 134 -9.58 8.84 15.13
CA LEU A 134 -10.71 8.51 14.28
C LEU A 134 -11.80 7.69 14.97
N GLU A 135 -11.46 7.06 16.10
CA GLU A 135 -12.37 6.19 16.88
C GLU A 135 -12.31 6.62 18.35
N PRO A 136 -12.69 7.87 18.65
CA PRO A 136 -12.61 8.38 20.04
C PRO A 136 -13.58 7.69 20.99
#